data_25ed28cb2eaef834913bbd994edb8a92
#
_entry.id   25ed28cb2eaef834913bbd994edb8a92
#
_cell.length_a   1.000
_cell.length_b   1.000
_cell.length_c   1.000
_cell.angle_alpha   90.00
_cell.angle_beta   90.00
_cell.angle_gamma   90.00
#
_symmetry.space_group_name_H-M   'P 1'
#
loop_
_entity.id
_entity.type
_entity.pdbx_description
1 polymer ?
#
loop_
_entity_poly.entity_id
_entity_poly.type
_entity_poly.pdbx_seq_one_letter_code
_entity_poly.pdbx_strand_id
1 'polypeptide(L)'
;MIKKLFALSILAVTLLIQPTHAQSAEQLHQTAKSFMKQGDYANAVLVLNKSLQIAPDNMSIAKDLAMSYYFQKDNIKALETIKPVLDSKDADDQSFQIAGNIYKQLDQRNELEKLYKKGIKKFPESGPLYNELGEAVFTNSKLDAIKYWEKGIQADPGYSKNYNNAARYYFFTTDKVWTIIYGEMFVNMEPTGNSTPEMKQILLDAYKKLFTENDLEKNNKDKNNFVKSYLETMNKQAAVTNAGINAEVLSMIRARFVIDWFATNTKPAFKLFSLHQQLLKEGMFEAYNQWLFGATENLSAYENWVKTHAAENTAFTALQKSRMFKAPADQYYH
;
A
#
# COMPACT_ATOMS: atom_id res chain seq x y z
N MET A 1 24.06 96.95 16.58
CA MET A 1 24.06 96.34 15.25
C MET A 1 24.29 94.84 15.46
N ILE A 2 23.27 94.06 15.49
CA ILE A 2 23.36 92.58 15.69
C ILE A 2 22.64 91.99 14.53
N LYS A 3 23.39 91.31 13.65
CA LYS A 3 22.87 90.54 12.54
C LYS A 3 22.46 89.15 13.05
N LYS A 4 21.18 88.82 13.02
CA LYS A 4 20.68 87.51 13.31
C LYS A 4 20.80 86.61 12.06
N LEU A 5 21.65 85.62 12.11
CA LEU A 5 21.67 84.51 11.12
C LEU A 5 20.50 83.58 11.44
N PHE A 6 19.61 83.42 10.47
CA PHE A 6 18.63 82.31 10.47
C PHE A 6 19.27 81.09 9.80
N ALA A 7 19.54 80.10 10.60
CA ALA A 7 19.94 78.76 10.07
C ALA A 7 18.66 77.93 9.75
N LEU A 8 18.44 77.73 8.48
CA LEU A 8 17.34 76.89 7.95
C LEU A 8 17.80 75.44 8.01
N SER A 9 17.29 74.72 9.00
CA SER A 9 17.55 73.27 9.12
C SER A 9 16.60 72.52 8.17
N ILE A 10 17.10 72.07 7.04
CA ILE A 10 16.42 71.15 6.15
C ILE A 10 16.53 69.75 6.76
N LEU A 11 15.44 69.30 7.35
CA LEU A 11 15.28 67.91 7.86
C LEU A 11 14.97 67.04 6.63
N ALA A 12 16.00 66.43 6.10
CA ALA A 12 15.86 65.41 5.02
C ALA A 12 15.25 64.14 5.65
N VAL A 13 13.94 63.96 5.50
CA VAL A 13 13.26 62.69 5.79
C VAL A 13 13.61 61.74 4.67
N THR A 14 14.68 60.93 4.84
CA THR A 14 14.94 59.78 4.03
C THR A 14 13.91 58.72 4.39
N LEU A 15 12.85 58.64 3.60
CA LEU A 15 11.98 57.45 3.56
C LEU A 15 12.85 56.23 3.16
N LEU A 16 13.23 55.44 4.15
CA LEU A 16 13.74 54.12 3.94
C LEU A 16 12.60 53.28 3.32
N ILE A 17 12.50 53.32 1.99
CA ILE A 17 11.76 52.33 1.24
C ILE A 17 12.53 51.01 1.42
N GLN A 18 12.17 50.25 2.45
CA GLN A 18 12.65 48.89 2.54
C GLN A 18 12.10 48.16 1.32
N PRO A 19 12.94 47.51 0.49
CA PRO A 19 12.43 46.69 -0.56
C PRO A 19 11.60 45.60 0.12
N THR A 20 10.29 45.63 -0.09
CA THR A 20 9.44 44.49 0.23
C THR A 20 10.00 43.37 -0.62
N HIS A 21 10.76 42.46 -0.02
CA HIS A 21 11.22 41.27 -0.73
C HIS A 21 9.98 40.57 -1.24
N ALA A 22 9.73 40.65 -2.54
CA ALA A 22 8.69 39.91 -3.17
C ALA A 22 8.95 38.43 -2.85
N GLN A 23 7.97 37.75 -2.29
CA GLN A 23 8.11 36.31 -1.95
C GLN A 23 8.50 35.56 -3.21
N SER A 24 9.51 34.70 -3.11
CA SER A 24 9.90 33.84 -4.23
C SER A 24 8.81 32.81 -4.50
N ALA A 25 8.81 32.24 -5.72
CA ALA A 25 7.91 31.15 -6.05
C ALA A 25 8.02 29.98 -5.03
N GLU A 26 9.24 29.67 -4.59
CA GLU A 26 9.48 28.63 -3.60
C GLU A 26 8.89 28.96 -2.21
N GLN A 27 9.05 30.20 -1.74
CA GLN A 27 8.46 30.64 -0.46
C GLN A 27 6.94 30.56 -0.50
N LEU A 28 6.30 30.98 -1.60
CA LEU A 28 4.87 30.84 -1.82
C LEU A 28 4.46 29.35 -1.86
N HIS A 29 5.22 28.51 -2.55
CA HIS A 29 4.96 27.08 -2.63
C HIS A 29 4.99 26.42 -1.23
N GLN A 30 5.97 26.75 -0.39
CA GLN A 30 6.05 26.25 0.99
C GLN A 30 4.87 26.75 1.85
N THR A 31 4.45 28.02 1.67
CA THR A 31 3.26 28.56 2.32
C THR A 31 2.02 27.78 1.91
N ALA A 32 1.85 27.50 0.62
CA ALA A 32 0.73 26.73 0.11
C ALA A 32 0.72 25.29 0.67
N LYS A 33 1.88 24.62 0.76
CA LYS A 33 1.99 23.30 1.40
C LYS A 33 1.54 23.31 2.85
N SER A 34 1.79 24.42 3.58
CA SER A 34 1.26 24.60 4.94
C SER A 34 -0.27 24.64 4.96
N PHE A 35 -0.89 25.41 4.04
CA PHE A 35 -2.36 25.45 3.91
C PHE A 35 -2.93 24.07 3.53
N MET A 36 -2.30 23.36 2.59
CA MET A 36 -2.71 22.02 2.20
C MET A 36 -2.68 21.03 3.38
N LYS A 37 -1.64 21.10 4.23
CA LYS A 37 -1.55 20.26 5.45
C LYS A 37 -2.66 20.56 6.46
N GLN A 38 -3.17 21.80 6.49
CA GLN A 38 -4.29 22.22 7.34
C GLN A 38 -5.66 21.93 6.71
N GLY A 39 -5.69 21.43 5.48
CA GLY A 39 -6.93 21.22 4.71
C GLY A 39 -7.52 22.52 4.13
N ASP A 40 -6.81 23.63 4.23
CA ASP A 40 -7.23 24.94 3.68
C ASP A 40 -6.83 25.03 2.20
N TYR A 41 -7.51 24.26 1.39
CA TYR A 41 -7.26 24.23 -0.05
C TYR A 41 -7.63 25.53 -0.77
N ALA A 42 -8.53 26.35 -0.19
CA ALA A 42 -8.88 27.63 -0.76
C ALA A 42 -7.70 28.61 -0.75
N ASN A 43 -7.04 28.77 0.38
CA ASN A 43 -5.85 29.58 0.50
C ASN A 43 -4.65 28.96 -0.22
N ALA A 44 -4.55 27.61 -0.23
CA ALA A 44 -3.53 26.91 -1.01
C ALA A 44 -3.61 27.27 -2.51
N VAL A 45 -4.80 27.22 -3.11
CA VAL A 45 -5.03 27.58 -4.52
C VAL A 45 -4.64 29.02 -4.80
N LEU A 46 -5.00 29.98 -3.93
CA LEU A 46 -4.63 31.38 -4.11
C LEU A 46 -3.11 31.58 -4.14
N VAL A 47 -2.41 30.94 -3.21
CA VAL A 47 -0.96 31.07 -3.08
C VAL A 47 -0.23 30.30 -4.19
N LEU A 48 -0.71 29.11 -4.59
CA LEU A 48 -0.14 28.34 -5.69
C LEU A 48 -0.27 29.05 -7.05
N ASN A 49 -1.42 29.70 -7.30
CA ASN A 49 -1.58 30.51 -8.51
C ASN A 49 -0.56 31.67 -8.56
N LYS A 50 -0.33 32.37 -7.44
CA LYS A 50 0.71 33.41 -7.35
C LYS A 50 2.11 32.80 -7.59
N SER A 51 2.36 31.64 -7.03
CA SER A 51 3.63 30.95 -7.22
C SER A 51 3.88 30.56 -8.69
N LEU A 52 2.85 30.04 -9.39
CA LEU A 52 2.92 29.72 -10.82
C LEU A 52 3.07 30.95 -11.72
N GLN A 53 2.52 32.12 -11.32
CA GLN A 53 2.76 33.36 -12.06
C GLN A 53 4.24 33.73 -12.07
N ILE A 54 4.99 33.42 -11.02
CA ILE A 54 6.43 33.68 -10.90
C ILE A 54 7.25 32.56 -11.60
N ALA A 55 6.79 31.31 -11.50
CA ALA A 55 7.47 30.13 -12.05
C ALA A 55 6.49 29.25 -12.83
N PRO A 56 6.05 29.67 -14.03
CA PRO A 56 4.98 29.00 -14.80
C PRO A 56 5.32 27.55 -15.21
N ASP A 57 6.59 27.22 -15.38
CA ASP A 57 7.05 25.90 -15.80
C ASP A 57 7.36 24.96 -14.62
N ASN A 58 7.05 25.39 -13.38
CA ASN A 58 7.31 24.56 -12.20
C ASN A 58 6.22 23.49 -12.03
N MET A 59 6.50 22.28 -12.52
CA MET A 59 5.55 21.17 -12.50
C MET A 59 5.20 20.68 -11.08
N SER A 60 6.06 20.89 -10.09
CA SER A 60 5.75 20.56 -8.69
C SER A 60 4.66 21.48 -8.13
N ILE A 61 4.71 22.78 -8.46
CA ILE A 61 3.68 23.74 -8.08
C ILE A 61 2.36 23.42 -8.79
N ALA A 62 2.42 23.12 -10.09
CA ALA A 62 1.25 22.74 -10.87
C ALA A 62 0.58 21.44 -10.32
N LYS A 63 1.39 20.47 -9.90
CA LYS A 63 0.90 19.23 -9.28
C LYS A 63 0.15 19.51 -7.98
N ASP A 64 0.73 20.34 -7.09
CA ASP A 64 0.08 20.70 -5.82
C ASP A 64 -1.17 21.55 -6.03
N LEU A 65 -1.19 22.41 -7.07
CA LEU A 65 -2.38 23.18 -7.46
C LEU A 65 -3.50 22.26 -7.97
N ALA A 66 -3.18 21.31 -8.83
CA ALA A 66 -4.16 20.33 -9.31
C ALA A 66 -4.76 19.52 -8.15
N MET A 67 -3.93 19.08 -7.21
CA MET A 67 -4.38 18.38 -6.00
C MET A 67 -5.26 19.26 -5.14
N SER A 68 -4.94 20.56 -4.99
CA SER A 68 -5.75 21.50 -4.22
C SER A 68 -7.12 21.74 -4.87
N TYR A 69 -7.19 21.87 -6.20
CA TYR A 69 -8.46 21.94 -6.93
C TYR A 69 -9.27 20.64 -6.77
N TYR A 70 -8.63 19.48 -6.84
CA TYR A 70 -9.29 18.19 -6.62
C TYR A 70 -9.96 18.11 -5.24
N PHE A 71 -9.28 18.54 -4.17
CA PHE A 71 -9.86 18.55 -2.83
C PHE A 71 -10.97 19.60 -2.66
N GLN A 72 -10.95 20.70 -3.43
CA GLN A 72 -12.06 21.64 -3.54
C GLN A 72 -13.22 21.12 -4.41
N LYS A 73 -13.08 19.91 -5.01
CA LYS A 73 -14.04 19.32 -5.97
C LYS A 73 -14.18 20.11 -7.28
N ASP A 74 -13.24 21.01 -7.59
CA ASP A 74 -13.13 21.65 -8.90
C ASP A 74 -12.33 20.74 -9.85
N ASN A 75 -12.95 19.60 -10.19
CA ASN A 75 -12.30 18.55 -10.96
C ASN A 75 -11.94 19.00 -12.39
N ILE A 76 -12.62 20.00 -12.95
CA ILE A 76 -12.31 20.52 -14.28
C ILE A 76 -10.98 21.27 -14.24
N LYS A 77 -10.82 22.23 -13.33
CA LYS A 77 -9.54 22.96 -13.17
C LYS A 77 -8.41 22.03 -12.72
N ALA A 78 -8.70 21.06 -11.84
CA ALA A 78 -7.73 20.05 -11.45
C ALA A 78 -7.20 19.29 -12.67
N LEU A 79 -8.08 18.84 -13.58
CA LEU A 79 -7.71 18.12 -14.79
C LEU A 79 -6.91 18.99 -15.78
N GLU A 80 -7.35 20.24 -16.01
CA GLU A 80 -6.64 21.19 -16.86
C GLU A 80 -5.22 21.46 -16.35
N THR A 81 -5.09 21.59 -15.01
CA THR A 81 -3.80 21.88 -14.35
C THR A 81 -2.84 20.70 -14.39
N ILE A 82 -3.35 19.45 -14.22
CA ILE A 82 -2.47 18.25 -14.15
C ILE A 82 -2.03 17.76 -15.52
N LYS A 83 -2.79 17.98 -16.59
CA LYS A 83 -2.46 17.49 -17.95
C LYS A 83 -1.04 17.88 -18.42
N PRO A 84 -0.60 19.15 -18.36
CA PRO A 84 0.76 19.52 -18.73
C PRO A 84 1.83 18.80 -17.91
N VAL A 85 1.54 18.53 -16.62
CA VAL A 85 2.47 17.81 -15.73
C VAL A 85 2.72 16.39 -16.23
N LEU A 86 1.66 15.67 -16.66
CA LEU A 86 1.75 14.29 -17.15
C LEU A 86 2.65 14.14 -18.38
N ASP A 87 2.71 15.17 -19.23
CA ASP A 87 3.48 15.18 -20.46
C ASP A 87 4.90 15.70 -20.27
N SER A 88 5.18 16.33 -19.12
CA SER A 88 6.50 16.88 -18.81
C SER A 88 7.53 15.79 -18.52
N LYS A 89 8.82 16.18 -18.59
CA LYS A 89 9.93 15.34 -18.15
C LYS A 89 9.94 15.13 -16.63
N ASP A 90 9.33 16.04 -15.88
CA ASP A 90 9.27 16.04 -14.41
C ASP A 90 8.04 15.30 -13.88
N ALA A 91 7.25 14.65 -14.77
CA ALA A 91 6.18 13.77 -14.35
C ALA A 91 6.71 12.61 -13.50
N ASP A 92 5.98 12.27 -12.46
CA ASP A 92 6.20 11.11 -11.61
C ASP A 92 4.92 10.23 -11.58
N ASP A 93 5.01 9.06 -11.00
CA ASP A 93 3.86 8.16 -10.86
C ASP A 93 2.75 8.76 -9.98
N GLN A 94 3.09 9.62 -9.01
CA GLN A 94 2.12 10.35 -8.20
C GLN A 94 1.27 11.30 -9.06
N SER A 95 1.84 11.94 -10.07
CA SER A 95 1.10 12.80 -11.01
C SER A 95 0.01 12.01 -11.74
N PHE A 96 0.30 10.77 -12.14
CA PHE A 96 -0.68 9.86 -12.74
C PHE A 96 -1.75 9.42 -11.75
N GLN A 97 -1.40 9.21 -10.48
CA GLN A 97 -2.39 8.88 -9.43
C GLN A 97 -3.34 10.06 -9.17
N ILE A 98 -2.83 11.29 -9.10
CA ILE A 98 -3.65 12.50 -8.95
C ILE A 98 -4.63 12.63 -10.13
N ALA A 99 -4.13 12.54 -11.35
CA ALA A 99 -4.98 12.60 -12.55
C ALA A 99 -6.02 11.46 -12.58
N GLY A 100 -5.63 10.27 -12.15
CA GLY A 100 -6.53 9.13 -12.02
C GLY A 100 -7.67 9.38 -11.03
N ASN A 101 -7.36 9.95 -9.87
CA ASN A 101 -8.38 10.31 -8.88
C ASN A 101 -9.36 11.35 -9.44
N ILE A 102 -8.86 12.31 -10.23
CA ILE A 102 -9.71 13.30 -10.92
C ILE A 102 -10.61 12.61 -11.94
N TYR A 103 -10.09 11.70 -12.77
CA TYR A 103 -10.90 10.95 -13.73
C TYR A 103 -11.95 10.05 -13.05
N LYS A 104 -11.61 9.44 -11.90
CA LYS A 104 -12.57 8.68 -11.07
C LYS A 104 -13.74 9.57 -10.62
N GLN A 105 -13.47 10.79 -10.14
CA GLN A 105 -14.51 11.75 -9.72
C GLN A 105 -15.36 12.24 -10.88
N LEU A 106 -14.82 12.28 -12.08
CA LEU A 106 -15.54 12.67 -13.32
C LEU A 106 -16.25 11.47 -13.97
N ASP A 107 -16.16 10.27 -13.42
CA ASP A 107 -16.65 8.98 -13.98
C ASP A 107 -16.16 8.72 -15.42
N GLN A 108 -14.95 9.18 -15.75
CA GLN A 108 -14.34 9.03 -17.07
C GLN A 108 -13.49 7.76 -17.15
N ARG A 109 -14.11 6.60 -17.05
CA ARG A 109 -13.43 5.28 -16.92
C ARG A 109 -12.51 4.95 -18.09
N ASN A 110 -12.90 5.27 -19.34
CA ASN A 110 -12.06 4.99 -20.50
C ASN A 110 -10.77 5.83 -20.49
N GLU A 111 -10.85 7.08 -20.07
CA GLU A 111 -9.68 7.96 -19.97
C GLU A 111 -8.80 7.56 -18.80
N LEU A 112 -9.39 7.11 -17.69
CA LEU A 112 -8.69 6.55 -16.53
C LEU A 112 -7.82 5.35 -16.93
N GLU A 113 -8.38 4.39 -17.67
CA GLU A 113 -7.66 3.20 -18.12
C GLU A 113 -6.50 3.56 -19.07
N LYS A 114 -6.75 4.47 -20.05
CA LYS A 114 -5.70 4.98 -20.94
C LYS A 114 -4.58 5.69 -20.17
N LEU A 115 -4.95 6.50 -19.20
CA LEU A 115 -4.01 7.22 -18.34
C LEU A 115 -3.06 6.25 -17.62
N TYR A 116 -3.60 5.25 -16.92
CA TYR A 116 -2.77 4.31 -16.17
C TYR A 116 -1.93 3.42 -17.08
N LYS A 117 -2.44 3.01 -18.24
CA LYS A 117 -1.63 2.32 -19.27
C LYS A 117 -0.46 3.18 -19.78
N LYS A 118 -0.68 4.49 -19.95
CA LYS A 118 0.39 5.44 -20.27
C LYS A 118 1.39 5.56 -19.11
N GLY A 119 0.88 5.67 -17.88
CA GLY A 119 1.70 5.77 -16.67
C GLY A 119 2.63 4.57 -16.49
N ILE A 120 2.12 3.34 -16.62
CA ILE A 120 2.90 2.11 -16.52
C ILE A 120 4.00 2.03 -17.59
N LYS A 121 3.73 2.51 -18.82
CA LYS A 121 4.78 2.56 -19.86
C LYS A 121 5.91 3.53 -19.49
N LYS A 122 5.60 4.62 -18.79
CA LYS A 122 6.58 5.61 -18.34
C LYS A 122 7.29 5.21 -17.05
N PHE A 123 6.57 4.51 -16.15
CA PHE A 123 7.03 4.07 -14.83
C PHE A 123 6.73 2.57 -14.63
N PRO A 124 7.47 1.68 -15.31
CA PRO A 124 7.18 0.25 -15.29
C PRO A 124 7.39 -0.42 -13.93
N GLU A 125 8.13 0.21 -13.02
CA GLU A 125 8.37 -0.27 -11.65
C GLU A 125 7.36 0.27 -10.62
N SER A 126 6.33 1.03 -11.05
CA SER A 126 5.37 1.62 -10.12
C SER A 126 4.28 0.63 -9.70
N GLY A 127 4.43 -0.01 -8.55
CA GLY A 127 3.38 -0.83 -7.93
C GLY A 127 2.03 -0.11 -7.79
N PRO A 128 2.00 1.17 -7.36
CA PRO A 128 0.78 1.97 -7.31
C PRO A 128 0.02 2.04 -8.64
N LEU A 129 0.70 2.27 -9.76
CA LEU A 129 0.03 2.39 -11.06
C LEU A 129 -0.57 1.07 -11.55
N TYR A 130 0.10 -0.04 -11.29
CA TYR A 130 -0.47 -1.37 -11.56
C TYR A 130 -1.70 -1.64 -10.69
N ASN A 131 -1.66 -1.29 -9.41
CA ASN A 131 -2.81 -1.41 -8.51
C ASN A 131 -4.02 -0.63 -9.04
N GLU A 132 -3.80 0.64 -9.37
CA GLU A 132 -4.83 1.54 -9.86
C GLU A 132 -5.44 1.07 -11.20
N LEU A 133 -4.59 0.55 -12.10
CA LEU A 133 -5.09 -0.02 -13.36
C LEU A 133 -5.91 -1.29 -13.11
N GLY A 134 -5.44 -2.17 -12.24
CA GLY A 134 -6.19 -3.36 -11.85
C GLY A 134 -7.58 -3.02 -11.29
N GLU A 135 -7.66 -2.04 -10.39
CA GLU A 135 -8.94 -1.54 -9.87
C GLU A 135 -9.82 -0.93 -10.97
N ALA A 136 -9.24 -0.15 -11.88
CA ALA A 136 -9.98 0.49 -12.97
C ALA A 136 -10.65 -0.52 -13.92
N VAL A 137 -9.97 -1.65 -14.19
CA VAL A 137 -10.48 -2.68 -15.10
C VAL A 137 -11.30 -3.76 -14.41
N PHE A 138 -11.25 -3.87 -13.10
CA PHE A 138 -11.87 -4.97 -12.33
C PHE A 138 -13.34 -5.17 -12.60
N THR A 139 -14.10 -4.10 -12.74
CA THR A 139 -15.55 -4.14 -13.02
C THR A 139 -15.85 -4.74 -14.39
N ASN A 140 -14.98 -4.48 -15.37
CA ASN A 140 -15.16 -4.93 -16.75
C ASN A 140 -14.53 -6.31 -17.00
N SER A 141 -13.39 -6.57 -16.38
CA SER A 141 -12.66 -7.83 -16.54
C SER A 141 -11.86 -8.16 -15.29
N LYS A 142 -12.42 -9.04 -14.45
CA LYS A 142 -11.72 -9.55 -13.28
C LYS A 142 -10.42 -10.28 -13.65
N LEU A 143 -10.42 -11.00 -14.78
CA LEU A 143 -9.28 -11.75 -15.27
C LEU A 143 -8.12 -10.83 -15.71
N ASP A 144 -8.41 -9.63 -16.23
CA ASP A 144 -7.36 -8.68 -16.57
C ASP A 144 -6.87 -7.93 -15.33
N ALA A 145 -7.75 -7.68 -14.37
CA ALA A 145 -7.38 -7.04 -13.11
C ALA A 145 -6.30 -7.83 -12.35
N ILE A 146 -6.48 -9.17 -12.21
CA ILE A 146 -5.49 -9.99 -11.50
C ILE A 146 -4.12 -9.94 -12.18
N LYS A 147 -4.07 -9.95 -13.52
CA LYS A 147 -2.81 -9.83 -14.25
C LYS A 147 -2.06 -8.52 -13.94
N TYR A 148 -2.79 -7.42 -13.76
CA TYR A 148 -2.17 -6.15 -13.37
C TYR A 148 -1.67 -6.16 -11.94
N TRP A 149 -2.44 -6.69 -10.99
CA TRP A 149 -1.99 -6.77 -9.59
C TRP A 149 -0.76 -7.67 -9.45
N GLU A 150 -0.71 -8.80 -10.13
CA GLU A 150 0.47 -9.69 -10.14
C GLU A 150 1.68 -9.07 -10.80
N LYS A 151 1.50 -8.35 -11.92
CA LYS A 151 2.57 -7.53 -12.49
C LYS A 151 3.03 -6.43 -11.54
N GLY A 152 2.11 -5.85 -10.77
CA GLY A 152 2.44 -4.87 -9.75
C GLY A 152 3.23 -5.47 -8.59
N ILE A 153 2.94 -6.71 -8.17
CA ILE A 153 3.73 -7.48 -7.20
C ILE A 153 5.14 -7.73 -7.73
N GLN A 154 5.26 -8.09 -9.00
CA GLN A 154 6.54 -8.33 -9.66
C GLN A 154 7.36 -7.05 -9.80
N ALA A 155 6.72 -5.93 -10.19
CA ALA A 155 7.38 -4.65 -10.42
C ALA A 155 7.83 -3.97 -9.12
N ASP A 156 6.96 -4.00 -8.10
CA ASP A 156 7.20 -3.42 -6.78
C ASP A 156 6.69 -4.36 -5.68
N PRO A 157 7.50 -5.33 -5.26
CA PRO A 157 7.15 -6.25 -4.18
C PRO A 157 6.93 -5.59 -2.81
N GLY A 158 7.30 -4.31 -2.67
CA GLY A 158 7.08 -3.52 -1.47
C GLY A 158 5.68 -2.90 -1.37
N TYR A 159 4.92 -2.89 -2.46
CA TYR A 159 3.61 -2.24 -2.48
C TYR A 159 2.49 -3.20 -2.09
N SER A 160 2.08 -3.14 -0.84
CA SER A 160 1.16 -4.07 -0.16
C SER A 160 -0.22 -4.20 -0.82
N LYS A 161 -0.77 -3.12 -1.43
CA LYS A 161 -2.13 -3.13 -1.97
C LYS A 161 -2.33 -4.10 -3.14
N ASN A 162 -1.28 -4.36 -3.93
CA ASN A 162 -1.34 -5.37 -4.99
C ASN A 162 -1.59 -6.77 -4.41
N TYR A 163 -0.94 -7.11 -3.29
CA TYR A 163 -1.16 -8.38 -2.59
C TYR A 163 -2.57 -8.47 -2.01
N ASN A 164 -3.07 -7.38 -1.40
CA ASN A 164 -4.43 -7.33 -0.88
C ASN A 164 -5.48 -7.62 -1.97
N ASN A 165 -5.35 -6.96 -3.11
CA ASN A 165 -6.30 -7.12 -4.21
C ASN A 165 -6.20 -8.50 -4.87
N ALA A 166 -4.98 -9.01 -5.07
CA ALA A 166 -4.75 -10.35 -5.60
C ALA A 166 -5.31 -11.44 -4.66
N ALA A 167 -5.07 -11.33 -3.34
CA ALA A 167 -5.63 -12.26 -2.35
C ALA A 167 -7.16 -12.30 -2.38
N ARG A 168 -7.80 -11.13 -2.46
CA ARG A 168 -9.26 -11.01 -2.58
C ARG A 168 -9.79 -11.64 -3.86
N TYR A 169 -9.11 -11.45 -4.98
CA TYR A 169 -9.48 -12.08 -6.23
C TYR A 169 -9.46 -13.60 -6.10
N TYR A 170 -8.35 -14.18 -5.64
CA TYR A 170 -8.21 -15.63 -5.51
C TYR A 170 -9.16 -16.24 -4.49
N PHE A 171 -9.60 -15.48 -3.48
CA PHE A 171 -10.60 -15.95 -2.51
C PHE A 171 -11.92 -16.38 -3.16
N PHE A 172 -12.29 -15.78 -4.29
CA PHE A 172 -13.48 -16.13 -5.05
C PHE A 172 -13.24 -17.18 -6.16
N THR A 173 -12.02 -17.67 -6.30
CA THR A 173 -11.66 -18.74 -7.22
C THR A 173 -11.53 -20.09 -6.49
N THR A 174 -11.20 -21.15 -7.20
CA THR A 174 -10.86 -22.45 -6.62
C THR A 174 -9.45 -22.47 -6.00
N ASP A 175 -8.57 -21.58 -6.43
CA ASP A 175 -7.18 -21.52 -5.98
C ASP A 175 -7.04 -20.74 -4.66
N LYS A 176 -7.06 -21.49 -3.54
CA LYS A 176 -6.91 -20.89 -2.19
C LYS A 176 -5.46 -20.68 -1.79
N VAL A 177 -4.51 -21.29 -2.46
CA VAL A 177 -3.08 -21.15 -2.14
C VAL A 177 -2.67 -19.69 -2.30
N TRP A 178 -3.02 -19.06 -3.42
CA TRP A 178 -2.67 -17.66 -3.65
C TRP A 178 -3.43 -16.68 -2.76
N THR A 179 -4.67 -17.00 -2.36
CA THR A 179 -5.35 -16.24 -1.29
C THR A 179 -4.53 -16.23 -0.01
N ILE A 180 -4.07 -17.40 0.42
CA ILE A 180 -3.31 -17.57 1.67
C ILE A 180 -1.96 -16.85 1.56
N ILE A 181 -1.22 -17.10 0.49
CA ILE A 181 0.12 -16.54 0.29
C ILE A 181 0.07 -15.01 0.20
N TYR A 182 -0.72 -14.46 -0.71
CA TYR A 182 -0.79 -13.00 -0.90
C TYR A 182 -1.43 -12.29 0.29
N GLY A 183 -2.47 -12.88 0.90
CA GLY A 183 -3.12 -12.31 2.06
C GLY A 183 -2.20 -12.25 3.28
N GLU A 184 -1.42 -13.31 3.51
CA GLU A 184 -0.48 -13.34 4.63
C GLU A 184 0.72 -12.41 4.40
N MET A 185 1.21 -12.29 3.17
CA MET A 185 2.22 -11.27 2.82
C MET A 185 1.68 -9.86 3.08
N PHE A 186 0.44 -9.58 2.66
CA PHE A 186 -0.19 -8.28 2.92
C PHE A 186 -0.28 -7.95 4.40
N VAL A 187 -0.79 -8.84 5.24
CA VAL A 187 -0.94 -8.54 6.69
C VAL A 187 0.41 -8.40 7.40
N ASN A 188 1.47 -9.04 6.91
CA ASN A 188 2.82 -8.84 7.44
C ASN A 188 3.44 -7.50 7.01
N MET A 189 3.08 -6.98 5.84
CA MET A 189 3.49 -5.64 5.38
C MET A 189 2.71 -4.53 6.08
N GLU A 190 1.43 -4.78 6.39
CA GLU A 190 0.48 -3.81 6.93
C GLU A 190 -0.18 -4.34 8.22
N PRO A 191 0.59 -4.60 9.29
CA PRO A 191 0.07 -5.29 10.49
C PRO A 191 -1.03 -4.52 11.22
N THR A 192 -1.10 -3.21 11.05
CA THR A 192 -2.09 -2.30 11.67
C THR A 192 -2.93 -1.55 10.63
N GLY A 193 -2.88 -1.95 9.36
CA GLY A 193 -3.63 -1.32 8.27
C GLY A 193 -5.15 -1.51 8.41
N ASN A 194 -5.92 -0.58 7.86
CA ASN A 194 -7.39 -0.63 7.92
C ASN A 194 -8.01 -1.89 7.29
N SER A 195 -7.35 -2.45 6.27
CA SER A 195 -7.81 -3.68 5.60
C SER A 195 -7.31 -4.97 6.26
N THR A 196 -6.43 -4.87 7.25
CA THR A 196 -5.81 -6.04 7.91
C THR A 196 -6.82 -6.92 8.66
N PRO A 197 -7.79 -6.37 9.42
CA PRO A 197 -8.78 -7.23 10.09
C PRO A 197 -9.61 -8.06 9.11
N GLU A 198 -10.06 -7.45 8.01
CA GLU A 198 -10.82 -8.15 6.98
C GLU A 198 -9.97 -9.21 6.26
N MET A 199 -8.69 -8.90 5.98
CA MET A 199 -7.80 -9.89 5.36
C MET A 199 -7.53 -11.09 6.28
N LYS A 200 -7.43 -10.90 7.59
CA LYS A 200 -7.32 -12.00 8.56
C LYS A 200 -8.56 -12.91 8.52
N GLN A 201 -9.76 -12.34 8.38
CA GLN A 201 -10.98 -13.13 8.17
C GLN A 201 -10.92 -13.93 6.86
N ILE A 202 -10.51 -13.29 5.76
CA ILE A 202 -10.34 -13.94 4.47
C ILE A 202 -9.33 -15.10 4.56
N LEU A 203 -8.22 -14.92 5.28
CA LEU A 203 -7.22 -15.96 5.49
C LEU A 203 -7.79 -17.15 6.27
N LEU A 204 -8.51 -16.90 7.37
CA LEU A 204 -9.17 -17.95 8.15
C LEU A 204 -10.15 -18.76 7.30
N ASP A 205 -10.99 -18.06 6.52
CA ASP A 205 -11.97 -18.68 5.64
C ASP A 205 -11.31 -19.40 4.45
N ALA A 206 -10.18 -18.91 3.96
CA ALA A 206 -9.40 -19.57 2.91
C ALA A 206 -8.82 -20.89 3.40
N TYR A 207 -8.28 -20.95 4.61
CA TYR A 207 -7.84 -22.21 5.22
C TYR A 207 -9.00 -23.18 5.44
N LYS A 208 -10.15 -22.73 5.95
CA LYS A 208 -11.36 -23.56 6.08
C LYS A 208 -11.78 -24.13 4.74
N LYS A 209 -11.79 -23.32 3.69
CA LYS A 209 -12.13 -23.77 2.32
C LYS A 209 -11.08 -24.69 1.72
N LEU A 210 -9.79 -24.47 1.99
CA LEU A 210 -8.72 -25.33 1.50
C LEU A 210 -8.91 -26.76 2.01
N PHE A 211 -9.28 -26.94 3.27
CA PHE A 211 -9.44 -28.23 3.91
C PHE A 211 -10.87 -28.81 3.84
N THR A 212 -11.75 -28.28 3.00
CA THR A 212 -13.08 -28.92 2.77
C THR A 212 -12.98 -30.24 2.01
N GLU A 213 -11.92 -30.43 1.23
CA GLU A 213 -11.63 -31.65 0.49
C GLU A 213 -10.58 -32.47 1.26
N ASN A 214 -10.75 -33.81 1.28
CA ASN A 214 -9.79 -34.71 1.93
C ASN A 214 -8.45 -34.81 1.19
N ASP A 215 -8.44 -34.47 -0.11
CA ASP A 215 -7.27 -34.43 -0.95
C ASP A 215 -7.15 -33.04 -1.56
N LEU A 216 -6.20 -32.24 -1.07
CA LEU A 216 -6.01 -30.85 -1.47
C LEU A 216 -5.51 -30.73 -2.92
N GLU A 217 -4.93 -31.80 -3.49
CA GLU A 217 -4.40 -31.83 -4.85
C GLU A 217 -5.47 -32.15 -5.90
N LYS A 218 -6.56 -32.81 -5.50
CA LYS A 218 -7.59 -33.35 -6.39
C LYS A 218 -8.17 -32.33 -7.38
N ASN A 219 -8.38 -31.10 -6.93
CA ASN A 219 -8.98 -30.03 -7.73
C ASN A 219 -7.95 -29.00 -8.21
N ASN A 220 -6.67 -29.23 -7.93
CA ASN A 220 -5.62 -28.32 -8.36
C ASN A 220 -5.31 -28.52 -9.85
N LYS A 221 -5.63 -27.52 -10.66
CA LYS A 221 -5.30 -27.46 -12.09
C LYS A 221 -4.04 -26.63 -12.37
N ASP A 222 -3.46 -26.05 -11.32
CA ASP A 222 -2.27 -25.23 -11.44
C ASP A 222 -1.05 -26.13 -11.74
N LYS A 223 -0.29 -25.76 -12.76
CA LYS A 223 0.95 -26.43 -13.14
C LYS A 223 2.17 -25.82 -12.45
N ASN A 224 1.97 -24.81 -11.60
CA ASN A 224 3.04 -24.14 -10.89
C ASN A 224 3.67 -25.07 -9.85
N ASN A 225 4.97 -25.31 -9.95
CA ASN A 225 5.71 -26.20 -9.05
C ASN A 225 5.67 -25.75 -7.59
N PHE A 226 5.54 -24.44 -7.34
CA PHE A 226 5.41 -23.91 -5.99
C PHE A 226 4.06 -24.32 -5.38
N VAL A 227 2.95 -24.14 -6.08
CA VAL A 227 1.61 -24.52 -5.64
C VAL A 227 1.54 -26.02 -5.39
N LYS A 228 2.08 -26.83 -6.32
CA LYS A 228 2.17 -28.28 -6.16
C LYS A 228 2.92 -28.65 -4.88
N SER A 229 4.13 -28.12 -4.67
CA SER A 229 4.92 -28.37 -3.47
C SER A 229 4.21 -27.92 -2.18
N TYR A 230 3.49 -26.79 -2.25
CA TYR A 230 2.69 -26.29 -1.13
C TYR A 230 1.58 -27.29 -0.77
N LEU A 231 0.77 -27.71 -1.74
CA LEU A 231 -0.35 -28.63 -1.54
C LEU A 231 0.11 -30.00 -1.08
N GLU A 232 1.14 -30.58 -1.69
CA GLU A 232 1.73 -31.85 -1.28
C GLU A 232 2.19 -31.81 0.19
N THR A 233 2.80 -30.69 0.61
CA THR A 233 3.28 -30.54 1.98
C THR A 233 2.14 -30.31 2.96
N MET A 234 1.14 -29.52 2.56
CA MET A 234 -0.03 -29.23 3.39
C MET A 234 -0.96 -30.43 3.51
N ASN A 235 -1.08 -31.25 2.46
CA ASN A 235 -1.93 -32.43 2.41
C ASN A 235 -1.55 -33.48 3.47
N LYS A 236 -0.26 -33.56 3.83
CA LYS A 236 0.22 -34.41 4.93
C LYS A 236 -0.42 -34.08 6.28
N GLN A 237 -0.96 -32.87 6.40
CA GLN A 237 -1.59 -32.37 7.63
C GLN A 237 -3.12 -32.47 7.59
N ALA A 238 -3.73 -32.91 6.50
CA ALA A 238 -5.19 -32.92 6.31
C ALA A 238 -5.94 -33.69 7.41
N ALA A 239 -5.40 -34.82 7.87
CA ALA A 239 -6.02 -35.62 8.93
C ALA A 239 -6.21 -34.85 10.27
N VAL A 240 -5.39 -33.84 10.54
CA VAL A 240 -5.46 -33.03 11.76
C VAL A 240 -6.71 -32.13 11.76
N THR A 241 -7.24 -31.80 10.59
CA THR A 241 -8.39 -30.91 10.43
C THR A 241 -9.74 -31.57 10.71
N ASN A 242 -9.79 -32.89 10.94
CA ASN A 242 -11.02 -33.63 11.22
C ASN A 242 -11.76 -33.11 12.47
N ALA A 243 -11.04 -32.50 13.41
CA ALA A 243 -11.61 -31.86 14.60
C ALA A 243 -12.15 -30.41 14.36
N GLY A 244 -12.07 -29.94 13.14
CA GLY A 244 -12.39 -28.56 12.73
C GLY A 244 -11.15 -27.66 12.59
N ILE A 245 -11.36 -26.49 12.00
CA ILE A 245 -10.32 -25.46 11.78
C ILE A 245 -10.55 -24.31 12.76
N ASN A 246 -9.63 -24.16 13.71
CA ASN A 246 -9.53 -23.04 14.64
C ASN A 246 -8.08 -22.53 14.73
N ALA A 247 -7.80 -21.49 15.52
CA ALA A 247 -6.48 -20.90 15.63
C ALA A 247 -5.41 -21.88 16.14
N GLU A 248 -5.76 -22.76 17.09
CA GLU A 248 -4.85 -23.77 17.64
C GLU A 248 -4.51 -24.84 16.60
N VAL A 249 -5.51 -25.39 15.92
CA VAL A 249 -5.32 -26.37 14.84
C VAL A 249 -4.50 -25.77 13.72
N LEU A 250 -4.73 -24.49 13.33
CA LEU A 250 -3.92 -23.82 12.32
C LEU A 250 -2.48 -23.61 12.79
N SER A 251 -2.24 -23.26 14.05
CA SER A 251 -0.87 -23.19 14.60
C SER A 251 -0.14 -24.51 14.42
N MET A 252 -0.77 -25.63 14.78
CA MET A 252 -0.16 -26.95 14.68
C MET A 252 0.09 -27.36 13.21
N ILE A 253 -0.88 -27.21 12.33
CA ILE A 253 -0.77 -27.55 10.91
C ILE A 253 0.36 -26.76 10.26
N ARG A 254 0.39 -25.46 10.50
CA ARG A 254 1.36 -24.55 9.89
C ARG A 254 2.77 -24.76 10.46
N ALA A 255 2.89 -25.10 11.74
CA ALA A 255 4.20 -25.49 12.31
C ALA A 255 4.74 -26.75 11.65
N ARG A 256 3.92 -27.80 11.50
CA ARG A 256 4.30 -29.05 10.82
C ARG A 256 4.61 -28.80 9.34
N PHE A 257 3.80 -27.98 8.66
CA PHE A 257 4.06 -27.56 7.28
C PHE A 257 5.47 -26.95 7.13
N VAL A 258 5.84 -26.03 8.02
CA VAL A 258 7.16 -25.37 7.96
C VAL A 258 8.29 -26.37 8.21
N ILE A 259 8.13 -27.28 9.18
CA ILE A 259 9.12 -28.33 9.45
C ILE A 259 9.30 -29.20 8.20
N ASP A 260 8.20 -29.66 7.60
CA ASP A 260 8.22 -30.52 6.39
C ASP A 260 8.76 -29.78 5.16
N TRP A 261 8.45 -28.46 5.04
CA TRP A 261 8.94 -27.63 3.94
C TRP A 261 10.46 -27.54 3.92
N PHE A 262 11.07 -27.39 5.09
CA PHE A 262 12.51 -27.25 5.24
C PHE A 262 13.25 -28.56 5.55
N ALA A 263 12.54 -29.70 5.62
CA ALA A 263 13.17 -31.00 5.84
C ALA A 263 14.12 -31.42 4.72
N THR A 264 13.90 -30.89 3.50
CA THR A 264 14.76 -31.13 2.33
C THR A 264 15.07 -29.80 1.64
N ASN A 265 16.26 -29.70 1.03
CA ASN A 265 16.65 -28.51 0.25
C ASN A 265 16.09 -28.52 -1.18
N THR A 266 15.01 -29.25 -1.44
CA THR A 266 14.44 -29.44 -2.79
C THR A 266 13.33 -28.45 -3.11
N LYS A 267 12.82 -27.71 -2.09
CA LYS A 267 11.71 -26.78 -2.25
C LYS A 267 12.19 -25.34 -2.50
N PRO A 268 11.41 -24.52 -3.22
CA PRO A 268 11.77 -23.14 -3.49
C PRO A 268 11.97 -22.34 -2.20
N ALA A 269 13.02 -21.52 -2.14
CA ALA A 269 13.15 -20.56 -1.06
C ALA A 269 11.99 -19.56 -1.12
N PHE A 270 11.36 -19.30 0.03
CA PHE A 270 10.25 -18.35 0.12
C PHE A 270 10.31 -17.56 1.43
N LYS A 271 10.32 -16.24 1.30
CA LYS A 271 10.57 -15.32 2.44
C LYS A 271 9.57 -15.47 3.56
N LEU A 272 8.29 -15.66 3.23
CA LEU A 272 7.24 -15.86 4.21
C LEU A 272 7.49 -17.13 5.04
N PHE A 273 7.87 -18.23 4.39
CA PHE A 273 8.17 -19.49 5.09
C PHE A 273 9.46 -19.41 5.91
N SER A 274 10.44 -18.64 5.42
CA SER A 274 11.65 -18.35 6.20
C SER A 274 11.32 -17.54 7.47
N LEU A 275 10.38 -16.61 7.40
CA LEU A 275 9.84 -15.90 8.57
C LEU A 275 9.18 -16.89 9.53
N HIS A 276 8.33 -17.80 9.04
CA HIS A 276 7.68 -18.82 9.86
C HIS A 276 8.70 -19.73 10.55
N GLN A 277 9.73 -20.18 9.82
CA GLN A 277 10.81 -20.99 10.39
C GLN A 277 11.56 -20.24 11.49
N GLN A 278 11.83 -18.96 11.30
CA GLN A 278 12.47 -18.14 12.32
C GLN A 278 11.59 -18.01 13.58
N LEU A 279 10.29 -17.71 13.41
CA LEU A 279 9.34 -17.60 14.53
C LEU A 279 9.21 -18.92 15.30
N LEU A 280 9.25 -20.06 14.59
CA LEU A 280 9.29 -21.39 15.25
C LEU A 280 10.55 -21.57 16.09
N LYS A 281 11.73 -21.24 15.56
CA LYS A 281 13.01 -21.34 16.28
C LYS A 281 13.08 -20.43 17.51
N GLU A 282 12.41 -19.28 17.43
CA GLU A 282 12.39 -18.26 18.50
C GLU A 282 11.22 -18.44 19.49
N GLY A 283 10.40 -19.50 19.32
CA GLY A 283 9.26 -19.80 20.20
C GLY A 283 8.10 -18.79 20.11
N MET A 284 7.99 -18.07 18.99
CA MET A 284 6.96 -17.03 18.78
C MET A 284 5.92 -17.40 17.72
N PHE A 285 5.99 -18.62 17.19
CA PHE A 285 5.10 -19.01 16.08
C PHE A 285 3.65 -19.18 16.49
N GLU A 286 3.41 -19.61 17.73
CA GLU A 286 2.05 -19.69 18.26
C GLU A 286 1.45 -18.29 18.44
N ALA A 287 2.19 -17.35 19.05
CA ALA A 287 1.76 -15.96 19.18
C ALA A 287 1.46 -15.32 17.81
N TYR A 288 2.27 -15.61 16.79
CA TYR A 288 2.01 -15.17 15.43
C TYR A 288 0.68 -15.71 14.88
N ASN A 289 0.39 -17.00 15.06
CA ASN A 289 -0.87 -17.60 14.61
C ASN A 289 -2.07 -17.09 15.42
N GLN A 290 -1.92 -16.88 16.70
CA GLN A 290 -2.95 -16.27 17.55
C GLN A 290 -3.22 -14.81 17.12
N TRP A 291 -2.18 -14.03 16.81
CA TRP A 291 -2.35 -12.70 16.24
C TRP A 291 -3.06 -12.73 14.88
N LEU A 292 -2.78 -13.74 14.06
CA LEU A 292 -3.33 -13.85 12.70
C LEU A 292 -4.79 -14.31 12.72
N PHE A 293 -5.14 -15.30 13.54
CA PHE A 293 -6.41 -15.99 13.51
C PHE A 293 -7.22 -15.89 14.81
N GLY A 294 -6.55 -15.80 15.98
CA GLY A 294 -7.19 -15.99 17.27
C GLY A 294 -8.36 -15.03 17.54
N ALA A 295 -8.11 -13.73 17.44
CA ALA A 295 -9.17 -12.73 17.67
C ALA A 295 -10.30 -12.80 16.65
N THR A 296 -9.97 -13.19 15.41
CA THR A 296 -10.94 -13.33 14.31
C THR A 296 -11.82 -14.57 14.48
N GLU A 297 -11.25 -15.65 14.99
CA GLU A 297 -11.95 -16.92 15.23
C GLU A 297 -12.77 -16.86 16.50
N ASN A 298 -12.16 -16.47 17.63
CA ASN A 298 -12.81 -16.39 18.94
C ASN A 298 -12.10 -15.39 19.84
N LEU A 299 -12.63 -14.19 19.95
CA LEU A 299 -12.04 -13.10 20.73
C LEU A 299 -11.79 -13.47 22.19
N SER A 300 -12.77 -14.13 22.85
CA SER A 300 -12.64 -14.51 24.27
C SER A 300 -11.53 -15.55 24.49
N ALA A 301 -11.43 -16.55 23.61
CA ALA A 301 -10.34 -17.52 23.65
C ALA A 301 -8.99 -16.86 23.43
N TYR A 302 -8.89 -15.93 22.47
CA TYR A 302 -7.69 -15.16 22.20
C TYR A 302 -7.26 -14.30 23.41
N GLU A 303 -8.20 -13.59 24.04
CA GLU A 303 -7.91 -12.78 25.23
C GLU A 303 -7.40 -13.64 26.40
N ASN A 304 -7.96 -14.84 26.56
CA ASN A 304 -7.47 -15.79 27.57
C ASN A 304 -6.06 -16.30 27.23
N TRP A 305 -5.82 -16.62 25.94
CA TRP A 305 -4.49 -17.04 25.47
C TRP A 305 -3.45 -15.95 25.75
N VAL A 306 -3.74 -14.69 25.42
CA VAL A 306 -2.84 -13.54 25.68
C VAL A 306 -2.49 -13.42 27.17
N LYS A 307 -3.45 -13.66 28.07
CA LYS A 307 -3.21 -13.62 29.53
C LYS A 307 -2.30 -14.76 30.00
N THR A 308 -2.51 -15.96 29.49
CA THR A 308 -1.76 -17.16 29.90
C THR A 308 -0.38 -17.27 29.23
N HIS A 309 -0.17 -16.61 28.06
CA HIS A 309 1.06 -16.59 27.29
C HIS A 309 1.64 -15.17 27.15
N ALA A 310 1.54 -14.36 28.21
CA ALA A 310 1.89 -12.93 28.18
C ALA A 310 3.33 -12.66 27.75
N ALA A 311 4.27 -13.51 28.16
CA ALA A 311 5.69 -13.37 27.80
C ALA A 311 5.92 -13.56 26.29
N GLU A 312 5.35 -14.62 25.71
CA GLU A 312 5.43 -14.93 24.28
C GLU A 312 4.74 -13.85 23.43
N ASN A 313 3.52 -13.46 23.81
CA ASN A 313 2.79 -12.40 23.13
C ASN A 313 3.53 -11.05 23.16
N THR A 314 4.18 -10.72 24.28
CA THR A 314 4.99 -9.50 24.42
C THR A 314 6.20 -9.56 23.51
N ALA A 315 6.94 -10.68 23.48
CA ALA A 315 8.09 -10.87 22.62
C ALA A 315 7.72 -10.75 21.14
N PHE A 316 6.64 -11.42 20.71
CA PHE A 316 6.12 -11.33 19.36
C PHE A 316 5.70 -9.89 18.98
N THR A 317 4.98 -9.20 19.85
CA THR A 317 4.53 -7.83 19.62
C THR A 317 5.72 -6.86 19.48
N ALA A 318 6.76 -7.04 20.28
CA ALA A 318 8.00 -6.26 20.18
C ALA A 318 8.72 -6.52 18.86
N LEU A 319 8.83 -7.79 18.44
CA LEU A 319 9.41 -8.18 17.16
C LEU A 319 8.64 -7.54 16.00
N GLN A 320 7.30 -7.62 16.00
CA GLN A 320 6.44 -7.07 14.96
C GLN A 320 6.61 -5.55 14.81
N LYS A 321 6.75 -4.81 15.92
CA LYS A 321 6.99 -3.35 15.90
C LYS A 321 8.38 -2.98 15.39
N SER A 322 9.38 -3.83 15.65
CA SER A 322 10.77 -3.56 15.28
C SER A 322 11.12 -3.98 13.85
N ARG A 323 10.29 -4.81 13.22
CA ARG A 323 10.60 -5.46 11.95
C ARG A 323 9.47 -5.29 10.93
N MET A 324 9.77 -4.58 9.85
CA MET A 324 8.89 -4.54 8.69
C MET A 324 9.17 -5.73 7.77
N PHE A 325 8.13 -6.50 7.45
CA PHE A 325 8.24 -7.55 6.44
C PHE A 325 8.43 -6.92 5.06
N LYS A 326 9.45 -7.41 4.32
CA LYS A 326 9.72 -6.99 2.94
C LYS A 326 9.81 -8.24 2.08
N ALA A 327 9.00 -8.31 1.04
CA ALA A 327 9.10 -9.33 0.03
C ALA A 327 10.29 -9.03 -0.89
N PRO A 328 11.16 -10.01 -1.19
CA PRO A 328 12.21 -9.85 -2.20
C PRO A 328 11.62 -9.81 -3.61
N ALA A 329 12.30 -9.11 -4.52
CA ALA A 329 11.87 -8.96 -5.92
C ALA A 329 11.89 -10.27 -6.72
N ASP A 330 12.68 -11.26 -6.28
CA ASP A 330 12.85 -12.57 -6.93
C ASP A 330 11.91 -13.66 -6.39
N GLN A 331 10.99 -13.31 -5.49
CA GLN A 331 10.06 -14.24 -4.85
C GLN A 331 8.60 -13.95 -5.19
N TYR A 332 8.35 -13.84 -6.48
CA TYR A 332 7.03 -13.89 -7.08
C TYR A 332 6.86 -15.23 -7.79
N TYR A 333 5.81 -15.98 -7.48
CA TYR A 333 5.68 -17.38 -7.89
C TYR A 333 4.45 -17.70 -8.74
N HIS A 334 3.60 -16.72 -9.04
CA HIS A 334 2.44 -16.94 -9.94
C HIS A 334 2.71 -16.49 -11.36
#